data_b3342df372e0178df66fa72b83a9fe74
#
_entry.id   b3342df372e0178df66fa72b83a9fe74
#
_cell.length_a   1.000
_cell.length_b   1.000
_cell.length_c   1.000
_cell.angle_alpha   90.00
_cell.angle_beta   90.00
_cell.angle_gamma   90.00
#
_symmetry.space_group_name_H-M   'P 1'
#
loop_
_entity.id
_entity.type
_entity.pdbx_description
1 polymer ?
#
loop_
_entity_poly.entity_id
_entity_poly.type
_entity_poly.pdbx_seq_one_letter_code
_entity_poly.pdbx_strand_id
1 'polypeptide(L)'
;MYFVDRQKIEQILGFLEKQLGLFEGHDNWDGDLSELIAERLIQTSIDSVLDVGNAVIDGFIMRDPGSYEDIIDILQDEKVISEEKAIQFKKVLPLRKMLVQDFIEVNHEELHAVFSENIEAFKQFPDLVRNYLTNELGPVSAFKN
;
A
#
# COMPACT_ATOMS: atom_id res chain seq x y z
N MET A 1 16.10 6.53 -19.73
CA MET A 1 16.03 5.09 -19.42
C MET A 1 15.50 4.87 -18.03
N TYR A 2 14.57 3.96 -17.86
CA TYR A 2 14.00 3.66 -16.56
C TYR A 2 14.66 2.44 -15.94
N PHE A 3 14.85 2.50 -14.62
CA PHE A 3 15.41 1.39 -13.84
C PHE A 3 14.36 0.91 -12.82
N VAL A 4 13.41 0.11 -13.31
CA VAL A 4 12.31 -0.38 -12.50
C VAL A 4 12.55 -1.83 -12.10
N ASP A 5 12.65 -2.10 -10.80
CA ASP A 5 12.80 -3.46 -10.28
C ASP A 5 11.40 -4.11 -10.20
N ARG A 6 10.96 -4.68 -11.33
CA ARG A 6 9.64 -5.30 -11.44
C ARG A 6 9.49 -6.50 -10.52
N GLN A 7 10.56 -7.27 -10.33
CA GLN A 7 10.52 -8.46 -9.48
C GLN A 7 10.27 -8.08 -8.02
N LYS A 8 10.97 -7.07 -7.52
CA LYS A 8 10.78 -6.60 -6.15
C LYS A 8 9.38 -6.04 -5.95
N ILE A 9 8.90 -5.24 -6.90
CA ILE A 9 7.56 -4.69 -6.85
C ILE A 9 6.53 -5.83 -6.80
N GLU A 10 6.68 -6.84 -7.66
CA GLU A 10 5.74 -7.97 -7.69
C GLU A 10 5.77 -8.77 -6.38
N GLN A 11 6.93 -8.93 -5.77
CA GLN A 11 7.04 -9.60 -4.47
C GLN A 11 6.26 -8.86 -3.39
N ILE A 12 6.36 -7.53 -3.36
CA ILE A 12 5.63 -6.71 -2.37
C ILE A 12 4.13 -6.74 -2.64
N LEU A 13 3.74 -6.65 -3.92
CA LEU A 13 2.31 -6.71 -4.29
C LEU A 13 1.69 -8.06 -3.90
N GLY A 14 2.40 -9.16 -4.13
CA GLY A 14 1.95 -10.48 -3.73
C GLY A 14 1.84 -10.61 -2.21
N PHE A 15 2.79 -10.03 -1.48
CA PHE A 15 2.73 -9.98 -0.02
C PHE A 15 1.50 -9.18 0.44
N LEU A 16 1.25 -8.02 -0.16
CA LEU A 16 0.08 -7.21 0.17
C LEU A 16 -1.22 -8.00 -0.05
N GLU A 17 -1.35 -8.66 -1.18
CA GLU A 17 -2.53 -9.47 -1.49
C GLU A 17 -2.75 -10.55 -0.42
N LYS A 18 -1.68 -11.20 0.03
CA LYS A 18 -1.76 -12.19 1.09
C LYS A 18 -2.20 -11.58 2.42
N GLN A 19 -1.62 -10.43 2.79
CA GLN A 19 -1.98 -9.75 4.04
C GLN A 19 -3.45 -9.34 4.06
N LEU A 20 -3.95 -8.81 2.95
CA LEU A 20 -5.36 -8.43 2.85
C LEU A 20 -6.28 -9.64 2.93
N GLY A 21 -5.90 -10.76 2.30
CA GLY A 21 -6.66 -12.00 2.38
C GLY A 21 -6.74 -12.53 3.81
N LEU A 22 -5.64 -12.47 4.55
CA LEU A 22 -5.63 -12.86 5.96
C LEU A 22 -6.52 -11.95 6.81
N PHE A 23 -6.47 -10.64 6.55
CA PHE A 23 -7.30 -9.68 7.27
C PHE A 23 -8.78 -9.94 7.04
N GLU A 24 -9.19 -10.09 5.78
CA GLU A 24 -10.60 -10.32 5.43
C GLU A 24 -11.11 -11.70 5.84
N GLY A 25 -10.21 -12.69 5.92
CA GLY A 25 -10.57 -14.04 6.31
C GLY A 25 -10.65 -14.27 7.82
N HIS A 26 -10.28 -13.29 8.64
CA HIS A 26 -10.29 -13.42 10.10
C HIS A 26 -11.57 -12.82 10.66
N ASP A 27 -12.35 -13.64 11.38
CA ASP A 27 -13.69 -13.27 11.82
C ASP A 27 -13.77 -12.65 13.21
N ASN A 28 -12.88 -13.08 14.13
CA ASN A 28 -12.94 -12.64 15.52
C ASN A 28 -11.66 -11.91 15.89
N TRP A 29 -11.78 -10.60 16.13
CA TRP A 29 -10.67 -9.73 16.49
C TRP A 29 -10.60 -9.46 18.00
N ASP A 30 -11.34 -10.19 18.81
CA ASP A 30 -11.32 -10.01 20.26
C ASP A 30 -10.04 -10.58 20.87
N GLY A 31 -9.55 -9.89 21.91
CA GLY A 31 -8.39 -10.32 22.68
C GLY A 31 -7.07 -9.78 22.16
N ASP A 32 -6.08 -9.78 23.04
CA ASP A 32 -4.79 -9.13 22.80
C ASP A 32 -4.05 -9.69 21.58
N LEU A 33 -4.09 -10.99 21.38
CA LEU A 33 -3.38 -11.61 20.24
C LEU A 33 -4.01 -11.21 18.91
N SER A 34 -5.34 -11.20 18.83
CA SER A 34 -6.04 -10.75 17.63
C SER A 34 -5.78 -9.27 17.33
N GLU A 35 -5.70 -8.44 18.37
CA GLU A 35 -5.36 -7.03 18.22
C GLU A 35 -3.94 -6.85 17.67
N LEU A 36 -2.97 -7.63 18.16
CA LEU A 36 -1.60 -7.60 17.65
C LEU A 36 -1.52 -8.06 16.20
N ILE A 37 -2.29 -9.07 15.83
CA ILE A 37 -2.37 -9.54 14.45
C ILE A 37 -2.93 -8.43 13.55
N ALA A 38 -4.00 -7.76 13.97
CA ALA A 38 -4.58 -6.65 13.22
C ALA A 38 -3.58 -5.53 13.01
N GLU A 39 -2.84 -5.14 14.07
CA GLU A 39 -1.81 -4.11 13.98
C GLU A 39 -0.77 -4.46 12.92
N ARG A 40 -0.28 -5.69 12.93
CA ARG A 40 0.75 -6.12 11.97
C ARG A 40 0.21 -6.16 10.55
N LEU A 41 -0.97 -6.74 10.34
CA LEU A 41 -1.57 -6.84 9.00
C LEU A 41 -1.82 -5.45 8.40
N ILE A 42 -2.35 -4.53 9.18
CA ILE A 42 -2.65 -3.18 8.71
C ILE A 42 -1.36 -2.39 8.46
N GLN A 43 -0.40 -2.45 9.39
CA GLN A 43 0.87 -1.76 9.22
C GLN A 43 1.60 -2.22 7.96
N THR A 44 1.71 -3.53 7.77
CA THR A 44 2.45 -4.05 6.60
C THR A 44 1.70 -3.81 5.29
N SER A 45 0.39 -3.72 5.33
CA SER A 45 -0.39 -3.33 4.15
C SER A 45 -0.11 -1.88 3.76
N ILE A 46 -0.07 -0.97 4.72
CA ILE A 46 0.28 0.43 4.47
C ILE A 46 1.72 0.52 3.95
N ASP A 47 2.65 -0.13 4.62
CA ASP A 47 4.06 -0.12 4.22
C ASP A 47 4.26 -0.69 2.81
N SER A 48 3.50 -1.71 2.43
CA SER A 48 3.56 -2.28 1.09
C SER A 48 3.21 -1.24 0.02
N VAL A 49 2.15 -0.47 0.24
CA VAL A 49 1.74 0.59 -0.69
C VAL A 49 2.83 1.67 -0.78
N LEU A 50 3.37 2.08 0.35
CA LEU A 50 4.41 3.11 0.38
C LEU A 50 5.72 2.62 -0.28
N ASP A 51 6.13 1.41 -0.01
CA ASP A 51 7.35 0.85 -0.59
C ASP A 51 7.23 0.65 -2.11
N VAL A 52 6.09 0.14 -2.57
CA VAL A 52 5.83 0.03 -4.01
C VAL A 52 5.78 1.43 -4.64
N GLY A 53 5.11 2.38 -3.97
CA GLY A 53 5.06 3.76 -4.43
C GLY A 53 6.45 4.35 -4.63
N ASN A 54 7.33 4.19 -3.63
CA ASN A 54 8.71 4.66 -3.73
C ASN A 54 9.47 3.96 -4.86
N ALA A 55 9.28 2.66 -5.04
CA ALA A 55 9.96 1.92 -6.11
C ALA A 55 9.52 2.40 -7.50
N VAL A 56 8.24 2.71 -7.67
CA VAL A 56 7.71 3.28 -8.92
C VAL A 56 8.28 4.67 -9.16
N ILE A 57 8.26 5.53 -8.13
CA ILE A 57 8.77 6.89 -8.21
C ILE A 57 10.25 6.90 -8.60
N ASP A 58 11.06 6.11 -7.92
CA ASP A 58 12.48 6.01 -8.23
C ASP A 58 12.73 5.41 -9.61
N GLY A 59 12.02 4.34 -9.94
CA GLY A 59 12.23 3.63 -11.19
C GLY A 59 11.88 4.44 -12.43
N PHE A 60 10.87 5.30 -12.34
CA PHE A 60 10.44 6.16 -13.45
C PHE A 60 10.99 7.57 -13.35
N ILE A 61 11.88 7.82 -12.38
CA ILE A 61 12.53 9.12 -12.22
C ILE A 61 11.49 10.25 -12.05
N MET A 62 10.51 10.00 -11.19
CA MET A 62 9.52 11.00 -10.82
C MET A 62 10.12 11.96 -9.79
N ARG A 63 9.40 13.03 -9.42
CA ARG A 63 9.90 13.96 -8.40
C ARG A 63 10.07 13.29 -7.05
N ASP A 64 10.97 13.81 -6.22
CA ASP A 64 11.21 13.25 -4.89
C ASP A 64 10.05 13.58 -3.94
N PRO A 65 9.51 12.57 -3.24
CA PRO A 65 8.43 12.82 -2.29
C PRO A 65 8.95 13.50 -1.02
N GLY A 66 8.18 14.46 -0.51
CA GLY A 66 8.48 15.16 0.73
C GLY A 66 7.89 14.51 1.96
N SER A 67 6.99 13.53 1.80
CA SER A 67 6.30 12.86 2.89
C SER A 67 5.64 11.59 2.39
N TYR A 68 5.08 10.78 3.30
CA TYR A 68 4.29 9.61 2.90
C TYR A 68 3.04 10.03 2.12
N GLU A 69 2.38 11.09 2.55
CA GLU A 69 1.22 11.61 1.82
C GLU A 69 1.62 12.05 0.42
N ASP A 70 2.80 12.63 0.26
CA ASP A 70 3.29 13.07 -1.03
C ASP A 70 3.58 11.90 -1.99
N ILE A 71 3.95 10.73 -1.47
CA ILE A 71 4.06 9.51 -2.28
C ILE A 71 2.72 9.25 -2.99
N ILE A 72 1.63 9.34 -2.23
CA ILE A 72 0.29 9.12 -2.78
C ILE A 72 -0.06 10.21 -3.80
N ASP A 73 0.28 11.46 -3.51
CA ASP A 73 0.05 12.57 -4.43
C ASP A 73 0.78 12.37 -5.77
N ILE A 74 2.03 11.91 -5.72
CA ILE A 74 2.80 11.65 -6.94
C ILE A 74 2.17 10.53 -7.75
N LEU A 75 1.76 9.44 -7.10
CA LEU A 75 1.10 8.33 -7.79
C LEU A 75 -0.20 8.77 -8.46
N GLN A 76 -0.94 9.69 -7.84
CA GLN A 76 -2.13 10.26 -8.45
C GLN A 76 -1.77 11.16 -9.64
N ASP A 77 -0.81 12.06 -9.47
CA ASP A 77 -0.37 12.98 -10.52
C ASP A 77 0.11 12.23 -11.75
N GLU A 78 0.81 11.13 -11.56
CA GLU A 78 1.35 10.30 -12.63
C GLU A 78 0.33 9.26 -13.14
N LYS A 79 -0.90 9.31 -12.63
CA LYS A 79 -2.01 8.46 -13.06
C LYS A 79 -1.80 6.96 -12.83
N VAL A 80 -1.02 6.62 -11.81
CA VAL A 80 -0.92 5.23 -11.33
C VAL A 80 -2.21 4.87 -10.60
N ILE A 81 -2.73 5.81 -9.80
CA ILE A 81 -3.98 5.64 -9.06
C ILE A 81 -4.92 6.82 -9.35
N SER A 82 -6.21 6.60 -9.16
CA SER A 82 -7.22 7.66 -9.31
C SER A 82 -7.26 8.57 -8.07
N GLU A 83 -7.92 9.72 -8.23
CA GLU A 83 -8.17 10.63 -7.09
C GLU A 83 -8.92 9.92 -5.97
N GLU A 84 -9.92 9.11 -6.30
CA GLU A 84 -10.70 8.36 -5.31
C GLU A 84 -9.82 7.44 -4.47
N LYS A 85 -8.91 6.71 -5.09
CA LYS A 85 -7.99 5.83 -4.39
C LYS A 85 -7.00 6.61 -3.55
N ALA A 86 -6.51 7.74 -4.07
CA ALA A 86 -5.61 8.61 -3.32
C ALA A 86 -6.26 9.13 -2.04
N ILE A 87 -7.52 9.54 -2.11
CA ILE A 87 -8.28 9.98 -0.92
C ILE A 87 -8.36 8.85 0.11
N GLN A 88 -8.67 7.63 -0.33
CA GLN A 88 -8.77 6.47 0.56
C GLN A 88 -7.43 6.16 1.24
N PHE A 89 -6.33 6.16 0.49
CA PHE A 89 -5.00 5.94 1.07
C PHE A 89 -4.65 7.01 2.10
N LYS A 90 -4.95 8.28 1.79
CA LYS A 90 -4.65 9.38 2.72
C LYS A 90 -5.43 9.29 4.03
N LYS A 91 -6.63 8.73 4.00
CA LYS A 91 -7.41 8.49 5.22
C LYS A 91 -6.76 7.43 6.11
N VAL A 92 -6.06 6.48 5.52
CA VAL A 92 -5.43 5.36 6.24
C VAL A 92 -4.04 5.72 6.76
N LEU A 93 -3.31 6.60 6.09
CA LEU A 93 -1.93 6.94 6.48
C LEU A 93 -1.76 7.33 7.95
N PRO A 94 -2.67 8.09 8.59
CA PRO A 94 -2.52 8.40 10.01
C PRO A 94 -2.46 7.18 10.91
N LEU A 95 -3.03 6.04 10.50
CA LEU A 95 -2.96 4.81 11.27
C LEU A 95 -1.52 4.32 11.41
N ARG A 96 -0.68 4.57 10.40
CA ARG A 96 0.73 4.19 10.47
C ARG A 96 1.44 4.90 11.62
N LYS A 97 1.17 6.20 11.79
CA LYS A 97 1.74 6.97 12.91
C LYS A 97 1.31 6.37 14.24
N MET A 98 0.04 6.04 14.38
CA MET A 98 -0.48 5.42 15.59
C MET A 98 0.22 4.09 15.89
N LEU A 99 0.44 3.26 14.86
CA LEU A 99 1.04 1.93 15.02
C LEU A 99 2.55 1.99 15.28
N VAL A 100 3.25 2.96 14.71
CA VAL A 100 4.72 3.02 14.74
C VAL A 100 5.23 3.97 15.82
N GLN A 101 4.55 5.08 16.06
CA GLN A 101 4.99 6.11 17.02
C GLN A 101 4.20 6.06 18.33
N ASP A 102 2.88 5.94 18.24
CA ASP A 102 2.00 5.97 19.41
C ASP A 102 1.56 4.56 19.81
N PHE A 103 2.49 3.60 19.70
CA PHE A 103 2.20 2.17 19.76
C PHE A 103 1.74 1.66 21.14
N ILE A 104 1.92 2.45 22.19
CA ILE A 104 1.48 2.07 23.55
C ILE A 104 -0.05 2.20 23.67
N GLU A 105 -0.64 3.18 22.98
CA GLU A 105 -2.07 3.45 23.05
C GLU A 105 -2.71 3.38 21.66
N VAL A 106 -2.85 2.14 21.15
CA VAL A 106 -3.51 1.93 19.87
C VAL A 106 -5.02 1.82 20.08
N ASN A 107 -5.76 2.68 19.38
CA ASN A 107 -7.23 2.60 19.35
C ASN A 107 -7.63 1.57 18.29
N HIS A 108 -7.89 0.32 18.72
CA HIS A 108 -8.17 -0.79 17.80
C HIS A 108 -9.50 -0.65 17.09
N GLU A 109 -10.49 -0.03 17.73
CA GLU A 109 -11.78 0.23 17.08
C GLU A 109 -11.61 1.16 15.89
N GLU A 110 -10.88 2.27 16.08
CA GLU A 110 -10.56 3.20 15.01
C GLU A 110 -9.71 2.53 13.92
N LEU A 111 -8.71 1.77 14.34
CA LEU A 111 -7.82 1.04 13.42
C LEU A 111 -8.62 0.17 12.46
N HIS A 112 -9.53 -0.65 12.99
CA HIS A 112 -10.37 -1.53 12.18
C HIS A 112 -11.35 -0.74 11.32
N ALA A 113 -12.01 0.26 11.88
CA ALA A 113 -13.03 1.02 11.16
C ALA A 113 -12.43 1.75 9.96
N VAL A 114 -11.35 2.49 10.19
CA VAL A 114 -10.71 3.29 9.13
C VAL A 114 -10.13 2.40 8.05
N PHE A 115 -9.44 1.33 8.44
CA PHE A 115 -8.84 0.43 7.46
C PHE A 115 -9.92 -0.29 6.64
N SER A 116 -10.94 -0.82 7.29
CA SER A 116 -12.03 -1.54 6.63
C SER A 116 -12.82 -0.66 5.66
N GLU A 117 -13.06 0.60 6.03
CA GLU A 117 -13.76 1.55 5.18
C GLU A 117 -12.99 1.87 3.90
N ASN A 118 -11.68 1.75 3.92
CA ASN A 118 -10.81 2.13 2.81
C ASN A 118 -10.04 0.96 2.20
N ILE A 119 -10.36 -0.27 2.59
CA ILE A 119 -9.62 -1.46 2.17
C ILE A 119 -9.68 -1.68 0.65
N GLU A 120 -10.73 -1.23 -0.01
CA GLU A 120 -10.89 -1.43 -1.44
C GLU A 120 -9.75 -0.80 -2.24
N ALA A 121 -9.24 0.35 -1.80
CA ALA A 121 -8.08 0.96 -2.43
C ALA A 121 -6.87 0.03 -2.39
N PHE A 122 -6.65 -0.63 -1.25
CA PHE A 122 -5.55 -1.58 -1.07
C PHE A 122 -5.73 -2.81 -1.93
N LYS A 123 -6.95 -3.32 -2.02
CA LYS A 123 -7.27 -4.51 -2.83
C LYS A 123 -7.05 -4.27 -4.32
N GLN A 124 -7.32 -3.05 -4.79
CA GLN A 124 -7.16 -2.70 -6.20
C GLN A 124 -5.74 -2.25 -6.55
N PHE A 125 -4.96 -1.85 -5.56
CA PHE A 125 -3.63 -1.30 -5.78
C PHE A 125 -2.70 -2.22 -6.59
N PRO A 126 -2.59 -3.54 -6.30
CA PRO A 126 -1.71 -4.41 -7.07
C PRO A 126 -1.99 -4.37 -8.57
N ASP A 127 -3.24 -4.48 -8.97
CA ASP A 127 -3.58 -4.47 -10.40
C ASP A 127 -3.39 -3.10 -11.03
N LEU A 128 -3.63 -2.02 -10.29
CA LEU A 128 -3.36 -0.67 -10.79
C LEU A 128 -1.87 -0.47 -11.08
N VAL A 129 -1.01 -0.94 -10.20
CA VAL A 129 0.44 -0.86 -10.41
C VAL A 129 0.87 -1.76 -11.56
N ARG A 130 0.38 -3.00 -11.61
CA ARG A 130 0.70 -3.93 -12.70
C ARG A 130 0.30 -3.36 -14.05
N ASN A 131 -0.87 -2.75 -14.14
CA ASN A 131 -1.34 -2.12 -15.37
C ASN A 131 -0.46 -0.92 -15.76
N TYR A 132 -0.08 -0.10 -14.79
CA TYR A 132 0.81 1.02 -15.04
C TYR A 132 2.17 0.55 -15.59
N LEU A 133 2.76 -0.46 -14.94
CA LEU A 133 4.05 -1.02 -15.38
C LEU A 133 3.94 -1.60 -16.79
N THR A 134 2.88 -2.31 -17.10
CA THR A 134 2.68 -2.89 -18.41
C THR A 134 2.51 -1.81 -19.48
N ASN A 135 1.74 -0.76 -19.18
CA ASN A 135 1.51 0.33 -20.13
C ASN A 135 2.76 1.14 -20.40
N GLU A 136 3.60 1.34 -19.39
CA GLU A 136 4.81 2.16 -19.52
C GLU A 136 6.04 1.37 -19.99
N LEU A 137 6.16 0.10 -19.62
CA LEU A 137 7.34 -0.72 -19.90
C LEU A 137 7.06 -1.86 -20.88
N GLY A 138 5.79 -2.16 -21.14
CA GLY A 138 5.38 -3.31 -21.93
C GLY A 138 5.26 -4.58 -21.10
N PRO A 139 4.93 -5.71 -21.74
CA PRO A 139 4.78 -7.00 -21.05
C PRO A 139 6.07 -7.43 -20.36
N VAL A 140 5.96 -8.19 -19.27
CA VAL A 140 7.11 -8.71 -18.52
C VAL A 140 8.07 -9.47 -19.41
N SER A 141 7.56 -10.23 -20.39
CA SER A 141 8.38 -11.01 -21.31
C SER A 141 9.29 -10.16 -22.21
N ALA A 142 8.99 -8.88 -22.39
CA ALA A 142 9.77 -7.96 -23.22
C ALA A 142 10.91 -7.30 -22.44
N PHE A 143 10.91 -7.37 -21.10
CA PHE A 143 11.90 -6.72 -20.23
C PHE A 143 12.40 -7.70 -19.19
N LYS A 144 13.71 -7.74 -19.02
CA LYS A 144 14.36 -8.58 -17.98
C LYS A 144 14.83 -7.66 -16.86
N ASN A 145 14.31 -7.89 -15.69
CA ASN A 145 14.69 -7.12 -14.50
C ASN A 145 15.30 -8.03 -13.44
#